data_b226cc102183c9191367b55869661704
#
_entry.id   b226cc102183c9191367b55869661704
#
_cell.length_a   1.000
_cell.length_b   1.000
_cell.length_c   1.000
_cell.angle_alpha   90.00
_cell.angle_beta   90.00
_cell.angle_gamma   90.00
#
_symmetry.space_group_name_H-M   'P 1'
#
loop_
_entity.id
_entity.type
_entity.pdbx_description
1 polymer ?
#
loop_
_entity_poly.entity_id
_entity_poly.type
_entity_poly.pdbx_seq_one_letter_code
_entity_poly.pdbx_strand_id
1 'polypeptide(L)'
;MSGKEGKMAPGRAALRLTGVSPASFRALSSAVAGGFPKQVKVVEVGPRDGLQNEKGVVPTPVKIQLIDMLSDAGLPVIEATSFVSPKWVPQMADHVQVLQGIRRSPGVTYPVLTPNLKGFEAALAAGAGEVSIFGAASEPFSKKNINCSIDESLQRFGEVLTAAKGAGVPVRGYVSCVLGCPYQGKVAPAKVAEVSKKMYSMGCYEISLGDTIGVGTPGGMKDMLSAVLGEVPVEALAVHCHDTYGQALANVLMALQMGVRVVDSSVAGLGGCPYAQGASGNVATEDLVYMLHGLGVHTGVNLQKLMEAGAFICQALNRRTNSKVAQASCRL
;
A
#
# COMPACT_ATOMS: atom_id res chain seq x y z
N MET A 1 24.88 -41.95 -62.52
CA MET A 1 23.85 -41.14 -63.20
C MET A 1 22.93 -40.61 -62.13
N SER A 2 23.29 -39.51 -61.58
CA SER A 2 22.60 -38.23 -61.68
C SER A 2 21.24 -38.22 -60.95
N GLY A 3 21.24 -37.87 -59.69
CA GLY A 3 20.06 -37.55 -58.90
C GLY A 3 20.24 -36.17 -58.30
N LYS A 4 19.31 -35.26 -58.58
CA LYS A 4 19.30 -33.89 -58.11
C LYS A 4 18.66 -33.76 -56.71
N GLU A 5 19.39 -33.21 -55.77
CA GLU A 5 18.89 -32.77 -54.47
C GLU A 5 18.03 -31.53 -54.62
N GLY A 6 16.81 -31.58 -54.11
CA GLY A 6 15.94 -30.43 -53.94
C GLY A 6 15.99 -29.89 -52.51
N LYS A 7 16.63 -28.76 -52.28
CA LYS A 7 16.60 -28.04 -50.99
C LYS A 7 15.27 -27.31 -50.85
N MET A 8 14.49 -27.69 -49.82
CA MET A 8 13.35 -26.87 -49.37
C MET A 8 13.83 -25.91 -48.30
N ALA A 9 13.58 -24.61 -48.50
CA ALA A 9 13.81 -23.54 -47.54
C ALA A 9 12.68 -23.47 -46.50
N PRO A 10 12.95 -23.16 -45.23
CA PRO A 10 11.91 -23.01 -44.22
C PRO A 10 11.23 -21.64 -44.35
N GLY A 11 9.91 -21.67 -44.58
CA GLY A 11 9.06 -20.47 -44.55
C GLY A 11 9.01 -19.83 -43.16
N ARG A 12 9.43 -18.59 -43.06
CA ARG A 12 9.20 -17.74 -41.89
C ARG A 12 7.74 -17.30 -41.86
N ALA A 13 6.97 -17.85 -40.91
CA ALA A 13 5.68 -17.32 -40.54
C ALA A 13 5.89 -16.03 -39.70
N ALA A 14 5.64 -14.88 -40.32
CA ALA A 14 5.60 -13.62 -39.60
C ALA A 14 4.27 -13.51 -38.83
N LEU A 15 4.30 -13.68 -37.51
CA LEU A 15 3.16 -13.31 -36.66
C LEU A 15 3.00 -11.78 -36.72
N ARG A 16 1.95 -11.31 -37.33
CA ARG A 16 1.52 -9.90 -37.28
C ARG A 16 0.87 -9.67 -35.92
N LEU A 17 1.59 -9.04 -35.00
CA LEU A 17 1.02 -8.43 -33.79
C LEU A 17 0.29 -7.15 -34.20
N THR A 18 -1.01 -7.23 -34.37
CA THR A 18 -1.89 -6.07 -34.62
C THR A 18 -2.43 -5.60 -33.29
N GLY A 19 -2.19 -4.34 -32.91
CA GLY A 19 -3.00 -3.66 -31.93
C GLY A 19 -2.34 -2.89 -30.79
N VAL A 20 -1.02 -2.63 -30.83
CA VAL A 20 -0.41 -1.70 -29.86
C VAL A 20 0.13 -0.49 -30.60
N SER A 21 -0.39 0.70 -30.26
CA SER A 21 0.04 1.97 -30.86
C SER A 21 1.53 2.23 -30.56
N PRO A 22 2.32 2.73 -31.55
CA PRO A 22 3.73 3.12 -31.31
C PRO A 22 3.91 4.18 -30.22
N ALA A 23 2.87 4.97 -29.91
CA ALA A 23 2.87 5.94 -28.82
C ALA A 23 2.92 5.27 -27.45
N SER A 24 2.23 4.14 -27.25
CA SER A 24 2.25 3.37 -26.00
C SER A 24 3.62 2.72 -25.74
N PHE A 25 4.31 2.28 -26.79
CA PHE A 25 5.67 1.74 -26.67
C PHE A 25 6.72 2.82 -26.35
N ARG A 26 6.54 4.05 -26.84
CA ARG A 26 7.43 5.17 -26.51
C ARG A 26 7.24 5.67 -25.07
N ALA A 27 6.02 5.66 -24.54
CA ALA A 27 5.75 6.03 -23.16
C ALA A 27 6.37 5.02 -22.16
N LEU A 28 6.29 3.71 -22.44
CA LEU A 28 6.96 2.68 -21.66
C LEU A 28 8.49 2.74 -21.74
N SER A 29 9.04 3.06 -22.93
CA SER A 29 10.48 3.20 -23.15
C SER A 29 11.06 4.44 -22.47
N SER A 30 10.32 5.55 -22.38
CA SER A 30 10.78 6.77 -21.71
C SER A 30 10.72 6.67 -20.18
N ALA A 31 9.83 5.86 -19.61
CA ALA A 31 9.77 5.62 -18.15
C ALA A 31 10.99 4.81 -17.66
N VAL A 32 11.54 3.92 -18.48
CA VAL A 32 12.73 3.11 -18.12
C VAL A 32 14.05 3.88 -18.30
N ALA A 33 14.05 4.98 -19.05
CA ALA A 33 15.25 5.83 -19.28
C ALA A 33 15.39 6.98 -18.26
N GLY A 34 14.41 7.23 -17.40
CA GLY A 34 14.47 8.25 -16.35
C GLY A 34 14.78 7.60 -15.01
N GLY A 35 15.89 8.01 -14.37
CA GLY A 35 16.30 7.53 -13.03
C GLY A 35 15.18 7.56 -11.99
N PHE A 36 15.49 7.18 -10.75
CA PHE A 36 14.53 7.17 -9.64
C PHE A 36 13.83 8.54 -9.46
N PRO A 37 12.60 8.58 -8.93
CA PRO A 37 11.93 9.82 -8.62
C PRO A 37 12.77 10.65 -7.64
N LYS A 38 12.82 11.96 -7.83
CA LYS A 38 13.57 12.86 -6.93
C LYS A 38 12.99 12.89 -5.51
N GLN A 39 11.70 12.63 -5.39
CA GLN A 39 10.97 12.63 -4.12
C GLN A 39 9.98 11.47 -4.06
N VAL A 40 9.85 10.86 -2.89
CA VAL A 40 8.87 9.82 -2.57
C VAL A 40 8.06 10.25 -1.35
N LYS A 41 6.75 10.17 -1.47
CA LYS A 41 5.81 10.33 -0.37
C LYS A 41 5.71 9.02 0.39
N VAL A 42 6.08 9.03 1.66
CA VAL A 42 5.91 7.90 2.58
C VAL A 42 4.59 8.04 3.29
N VAL A 43 3.73 7.01 3.20
CA VAL A 43 2.49 6.90 3.96
C VAL A 43 2.72 5.93 5.10
N GLU A 44 2.71 6.45 6.31
CA GLU A 44 2.92 5.66 7.52
C GLU A 44 1.60 5.00 7.96
N VAL A 45 1.55 3.69 7.89
CA VAL A 45 0.36 2.93 8.26
C VAL A 45 0.49 2.20 9.60
N GLY A 46 1.58 2.40 10.31
CA GLY A 46 1.86 1.76 11.60
C GLY A 46 0.75 1.94 12.63
N PRO A 47 0.23 3.16 12.87
CA PRO A 47 -0.82 3.37 13.86
C PRO A 47 -2.15 2.70 13.51
N ARG A 48 -2.44 2.48 12.23
CA ARG A 48 -3.65 1.78 11.80
C ARG A 48 -3.35 0.31 11.47
N ASP A 49 -2.73 0.03 10.34
CA ASP A 49 -2.52 -1.33 9.82
C ASP A 49 -1.52 -2.10 10.70
N GLY A 50 -0.46 -1.42 11.12
CA GLY A 50 0.55 -1.97 11.99
C GLY A 50 -0.01 -2.45 13.32
N LEU A 51 -0.74 -1.59 14.03
CA LEU A 51 -1.30 -1.90 15.34
C LEU A 51 -2.55 -2.78 15.30
N GLN A 52 -3.31 -2.76 14.19
CA GLN A 52 -4.59 -3.46 14.08
C GLN A 52 -4.53 -4.94 14.46
N ASN A 53 -3.43 -5.60 14.17
CA ASN A 53 -3.23 -7.03 14.38
C ASN A 53 -2.43 -7.37 15.65
N GLU A 54 -2.08 -6.36 16.47
CA GLU A 54 -1.40 -6.62 17.75
C GLU A 54 -2.35 -7.32 18.73
N LYS A 55 -1.80 -8.34 19.43
CA LYS A 55 -2.59 -9.20 20.33
C LYS A 55 -3.11 -8.46 21.57
N GLY A 56 -2.32 -7.53 22.07
CA GLY A 56 -2.67 -6.71 23.25
C GLY A 56 -3.29 -5.39 22.80
N VAL A 57 -4.34 -4.92 23.50
CA VAL A 57 -4.91 -3.59 23.23
C VAL A 57 -3.90 -2.54 23.67
N VAL A 58 -3.46 -1.73 22.73
CA VAL A 58 -2.55 -0.60 22.96
C VAL A 58 -3.34 0.56 23.57
N PRO A 59 -2.90 1.13 24.69
CA PRO A 59 -3.59 2.25 25.31
C PRO A 59 -3.68 3.48 24.40
N THR A 60 -4.80 4.17 24.41
CA THR A 60 -5.04 5.39 23.62
C THR A 60 -3.92 6.44 23.72
N PRO A 61 -3.38 6.77 24.92
CA PRO A 61 -2.27 7.72 25.02
C PRO A 61 -1.00 7.26 24.28
N VAL A 62 -0.74 5.97 24.24
CA VAL A 62 0.41 5.41 23.50
C VAL A 62 0.24 5.58 22.01
N LYS A 63 -0.98 5.34 21.47
CA LYS A 63 -1.29 5.56 20.05
C LYS A 63 -1.13 7.03 19.67
N ILE A 64 -1.67 7.93 20.49
CA ILE A 64 -1.55 9.39 20.27
C ILE A 64 -0.07 9.80 20.28
N GLN A 65 0.69 9.38 21.30
CA GLN A 65 2.12 9.71 21.39
C GLN A 65 2.91 9.17 20.19
N LEU A 66 2.61 7.95 19.73
CA LEU A 66 3.23 7.39 18.53
C LEU A 66 2.98 8.28 17.30
N ILE A 67 1.73 8.68 17.06
CA ILE A 67 1.36 9.53 15.91
C ILE A 67 2.06 10.89 16.00
N ASP A 68 2.13 11.48 17.19
CA ASP A 68 2.81 12.76 17.40
C ASP A 68 4.32 12.65 17.14
N MET A 69 4.97 11.56 17.60
CA MET A 69 6.39 11.30 17.31
C MET A 69 6.66 11.07 15.81
N LEU A 70 5.76 10.37 15.12
CA LEU A 70 5.85 10.16 13.68
C LEU A 70 5.70 11.49 12.92
N SER A 71 4.82 12.38 13.38
CA SER A 71 4.67 13.74 12.85
C SER A 71 5.96 14.55 13.02
N ASP A 72 6.58 14.48 14.21
CA ASP A 72 7.85 15.14 14.52
C ASP A 72 9.04 14.54 13.73
N ALA A 73 8.92 13.28 13.31
CA ALA A 73 9.90 12.65 12.42
C ALA A 73 9.78 13.13 10.95
N GLY A 74 8.74 13.90 10.60
CA GLY A 74 8.59 14.50 9.28
C GLY A 74 7.81 13.63 8.27
N LEU A 75 7.03 12.65 8.75
CA LEU A 75 6.14 11.87 7.89
C LEU A 75 4.98 12.75 7.39
N PRO A 76 4.76 12.84 6.07
CA PRO A 76 3.74 13.75 5.51
C PRO A 76 2.32 13.19 5.61
N VAL A 77 2.18 11.86 5.72
CA VAL A 77 0.89 11.18 5.82
C VAL A 77 1.00 10.08 6.86
N ILE A 78 0.11 10.08 7.85
CA ILE A 78 0.05 9.09 8.93
C ILE A 78 -1.38 8.58 9.04
N GLU A 79 -1.64 7.34 8.63
CA GLU A 79 -2.96 6.72 8.77
C GLU A 79 -3.24 6.46 10.26
N ALA A 80 -4.04 7.34 10.87
CA ALA A 80 -4.12 7.48 12.30
C ALA A 80 -4.89 6.36 13.00
N THR A 81 -5.98 5.88 12.40
CA THR A 81 -6.87 4.88 13.00
C THR A 81 -7.86 4.32 11.96
N SER A 82 -8.81 3.50 12.42
CA SER A 82 -9.85 2.91 11.60
C SER A 82 -11.22 3.00 12.26
N PHE A 83 -12.22 3.47 11.54
CA PHE A 83 -13.62 3.53 11.96
C PHE A 83 -14.40 2.24 11.64
N VAL A 84 -13.72 1.10 11.81
CA VAL A 84 -14.35 -0.22 11.80
C VAL A 84 -15.12 -0.48 13.07
N SER A 85 -16.06 -1.44 13.02
CA SER A 85 -16.81 -1.82 14.22
C SER A 85 -15.86 -2.37 15.31
N PRO A 86 -15.92 -1.87 16.54
CA PRO A 86 -15.13 -2.39 17.67
C PRO A 86 -15.34 -3.87 17.97
N LYS A 87 -16.48 -4.42 17.56
CA LYS A 87 -16.79 -5.86 17.65
C LYS A 87 -15.88 -6.72 16.78
N TRP A 88 -15.45 -6.17 15.64
CA TRP A 88 -14.56 -6.86 14.69
C TRP A 88 -13.09 -6.58 14.96
N VAL A 89 -12.78 -5.34 15.33
CA VAL A 89 -11.40 -4.90 15.60
C VAL A 89 -11.36 -4.13 16.92
N PRO A 90 -11.33 -4.83 18.07
CA PRO A 90 -11.29 -4.17 19.39
C PRO A 90 -10.11 -3.22 19.57
N GLN A 91 -8.98 -3.50 18.90
CA GLN A 91 -7.79 -2.64 18.91
C GLN A 91 -8.07 -1.21 18.43
N MET A 92 -9.08 -1.00 17.57
CA MET A 92 -9.46 0.30 17.00
C MET A 92 -10.71 0.89 17.66
N ALA A 93 -11.12 0.38 18.82
CA ALA A 93 -12.33 0.85 19.51
C ALA A 93 -12.26 2.31 19.95
N ASP A 94 -11.06 2.82 20.16
CA ASP A 94 -10.74 4.17 20.62
C ASP A 94 -10.49 5.18 19.49
N HIS A 95 -10.95 4.88 18.27
CA HIS A 95 -10.67 5.68 17.06
C HIS A 95 -11.04 7.17 17.19
N VAL A 96 -12.16 7.50 17.85
CA VAL A 96 -12.56 8.89 18.08
C VAL A 96 -11.57 9.60 18.99
N GLN A 97 -11.22 8.98 20.14
CA GLN A 97 -10.29 9.55 21.11
C GLN A 97 -8.89 9.73 20.50
N VAL A 98 -8.42 8.76 19.72
CA VAL A 98 -7.14 8.87 19.00
C VAL A 98 -7.17 10.06 18.03
N LEU A 99 -8.16 10.11 17.13
CA LEU A 99 -8.22 11.16 16.10
C LEU A 99 -8.38 12.58 16.69
N GLN A 100 -9.10 12.71 17.80
CA GLN A 100 -9.30 13.98 18.48
C GLN A 100 -8.13 14.35 19.41
N GLY A 101 -7.38 13.37 19.90
CA GLY A 101 -6.27 13.57 20.82
C GLY A 101 -4.92 13.88 20.20
N ILE A 102 -4.71 13.55 18.92
CA ILE A 102 -3.45 13.81 18.24
C ILE A 102 -3.21 15.30 18.00
N ARG A 103 -1.94 15.69 18.03
CA ARG A 103 -1.52 17.02 17.59
C ARG A 103 -1.51 17.06 16.06
N ARG A 104 -2.37 17.89 15.48
CA ARG A 104 -2.41 18.08 14.03
C ARG A 104 -1.28 19.01 13.60
N SER A 105 -0.17 18.42 13.14
CA SER A 105 1.01 19.17 12.69
C SER A 105 0.76 19.80 11.31
N PRO A 106 1.18 21.06 11.08
CA PRO A 106 1.07 21.69 9.76
C PRO A 106 1.79 20.86 8.68
N GLY A 107 1.12 20.67 7.54
CA GLY A 107 1.66 19.92 6.41
C GLY A 107 1.59 18.39 6.54
N VAL A 108 1.03 17.87 7.64
CA VAL A 108 0.79 16.41 7.83
C VAL A 108 -0.70 16.13 7.67
N THR A 109 -1.03 15.10 6.90
CA THR A 109 -2.40 14.57 6.79
C THR A 109 -2.56 13.31 7.63
N TYR A 110 -3.77 13.14 8.19
CA TYR A 110 -4.11 12.05 9.10
C TYR A 110 -5.35 11.30 8.57
N PRO A 111 -5.20 10.51 7.48
CA PRO A 111 -6.30 9.70 6.96
C PRO A 111 -6.75 8.65 7.98
N VAL A 112 -8.01 8.25 7.86
CA VAL A 112 -8.58 7.18 8.66
C VAL A 112 -9.30 6.18 7.76
N LEU A 113 -9.19 4.88 8.09
CA LEU A 113 -9.86 3.84 7.33
C LEU A 113 -11.35 3.80 7.65
N THR A 114 -12.19 3.78 6.62
CA THR A 114 -13.66 3.68 6.76
C THR A 114 -14.20 2.51 5.94
N PRO A 115 -14.87 1.53 6.55
CA PRO A 115 -15.32 0.32 5.86
C PRO A 115 -16.64 0.50 5.08
N ASN A 116 -17.41 1.53 5.39
CA ASN A 116 -18.74 1.81 4.84
C ASN A 116 -19.21 3.23 5.20
N LEU A 117 -20.40 3.60 4.73
CA LEU A 117 -20.98 4.92 4.96
C LEU A 117 -21.09 5.27 6.46
N LYS A 118 -21.53 4.35 7.30
CA LYS A 118 -21.63 4.57 8.76
C LYS A 118 -20.27 4.90 9.39
N GLY A 119 -19.22 4.18 8.97
CA GLY A 119 -17.85 4.46 9.40
C GLY A 119 -17.36 5.83 8.91
N PHE A 120 -17.71 6.19 7.68
CA PHE A 120 -17.41 7.51 7.12
C PHE A 120 -18.08 8.65 7.90
N GLU A 121 -19.39 8.54 8.18
CA GLU A 121 -20.13 9.54 8.95
C GLU A 121 -19.54 9.74 10.35
N ALA A 122 -19.17 8.64 11.02
CA ALA A 122 -18.51 8.70 12.31
C ALA A 122 -17.11 9.35 12.24
N ALA A 123 -16.35 9.06 11.19
CA ALA A 123 -15.04 9.67 10.93
C ALA A 123 -15.17 11.18 10.67
N LEU A 124 -16.13 11.57 9.85
CA LEU A 124 -16.41 12.97 9.57
C LEU A 124 -16.80 13.73 10.85
N ALA A 125 -17.70 13.17 11.65
CA ALA A 125 -18.11 13.76 12.95
C ALA A 125 -16.93 13.86 13.95
N ALA A 126 -15.94 12.98 13.86
CA ALA A 126 -14.70 13.04 14.66
C ALA A 126 -13.66 14.03 14.10
N GLY A 127 -13.91 14.64 12.95
CA GLY A 127 -13.04 15.64 12.31
C GLY A 127 -11.97 15.03 11.39
N ALA A 128 -12.26 13.90 10.75
CA ALA A 128 -11.39 13.35 9.71
C ALA A 128 -11.36 14.30 8.50
N GLY A 129 -10.16 14.64 8.03
CA GLY A 129 -9.94 15.47 6.84
C GLY A 129 -9.68 14.64 5.57
N GLU A 130 -9.41 13.36 5.71
CA GLU A 130 -9.18 12.39 4.64
C GLU A 130 -9.59 10.99 5.11
N VAL A 131 -10.13 10.18 4.20
CA VAL A 131 -10.51 8.80 4.51
C VAL A 131 -9.93 7.82 3.51
N SER A 132 -9.81 6.56 3.93
CA SER A 132 -9.45 5.47 3.04
C SER A 132 -10.51 4.36 3.05
N ILE A 133 -10.64 3.69 1.90
CA ILE A 133 -11.49 2.50 1.70
C ILE A 133 -10.61 1.36 1.19
N PHE A 134 -11.06 0.12 1.30
CA PHE A 134 -10.24 -1.03 0.95
C PHE A 134 -11.03 -2.12 0.21
N GLY A 135 -10.71 -2.31 -1.06
CA GLY A 135 -11.17 -3.42 -1.89
C GLY A 135 -10.13 -4.53 -1.98
N ALA A 136 -10.43 -5.53 -2.80
CA ALA A 136 -9.50 -6.63 -3.06
C ALA A 136 -9.60 -7.09 -4.53
N ALA A 137 -8.50 -7.62 -5.06
CA ALA A 137 -8.47 -8.24 -6.39
C ALA A 137 -8.82 -9.75 -6.35
N SER A 138 -9.30 -10.25 -5.21
CA SER A 138 -9.64 -11.65 -4.97
C SER A 138 -11.03 -11.78 -4.36
N GLU A 139 -11.92 -12.52 -5.02
CA GLU A 139 -13.27 -12.80 -4.52
C GLU A 139 -13.27 -13.57 -3.18
N PRO A 140 -12.50 -14.68 -3.02
CA PRO A 140 -12.45 -15.37 -1.74
C PRO A 140 -11.96 -14.49 -0.61
N PHE A 141 -10.97 -13.60 -0.88
CA PHE A 141 -10.46 -12.67 0.11
C PHE A 141 -11.52 -11.62 0.49
N SER A 142 -12.19 -11.02 -0.48
CA SER A 142 -13.28 -10.07 -0.23
C SER A 142 -14.35 -10.66 0.67
N LYS A 143 -14.82 -11.87 0.32
CA LYS A 143 -15.84 -12.58 1.12
C LYS A 143 -15.38 -12.89 2.54
N LYS A 144 -14.13 -13.28 2.73
CA LYS A 144 -13.58 -13.59 4.06
C LYS A 144 -13.29 -12.35 4.90
N ASN A 145 -12.79 -11.27 4.27
CA ASN A 145 -12.34 -10.07 4.96
C ASN A 145 -13.48 -9.10 5.27
N ILE A 146 -14.40 -8.89 4.32
CA ILE A 146 -15.49 -7.89 4.44
C ILE A 146 -16.89 -8.45 4.18
N ASN A 147 -16.99 -9.78 4.14
CA ASN A 147 -18.25 -10.53 3.99
C ASN A 147 -19.11 -10.07 2.79
N CYS A 148 -18.48 -9.77 1.66
CA CYS A 148 -19.18 -9.46 0.40
C CYS A 148 -18.29 -9.75 -0.82
N SER A 149 -18.91 -9.80 -2.01
CA SER A 149 -18.19 -9.90 -3.28
C SER A 149 -17.42 -8.60 -3.59
N ILE A 150 -16.53 -8.65 -4.58
CA ILE A 150 -15.83 -7.44 -5.06
C ILE A 150 -16.85 -6.41 -5.54
N ASP A 151 -17.83 -6.80 -6.35
CA ASP A 151 -18.82 -5.88 -6.90
C ASP A 151 -19.72 -5.28 -5.80
N GLU A 152 -20.17 -6.06 -4.82
CA GLU A 152 -20.91 -5.55 -3.65
C GLU A 152 -20.06 -4.58 -2.83
N SER A 153 -18.75 -4.84 -2.68
CA SER A 153 -17.83 -3.92 -1.98
C SER A 153 -17.72 -2.58 -2.70
N LEU A 154 -17.60 -2.61 -4.03
CA LEU A 154 -17.55 -1.40 -4.85
C LEU A 154 -18.84 -0.59 -4.76
N GLN A 155 -20.02 -1.23 -4.71
CA GLN A 155 -21.30 -0.54 -4.48
C GLN A 155 -21.31 0.19 -3.12
N ARG A 156 -20.91 -0.49 -2.03
CA ARG A 156 -20.80 0.12 -0.69
C ARG A 156 -19.82 1.31 -0.68
N PHE A 157 -18.71 1.19 -1.39
CA PHE A 157 -17.71 2.28 -1.50
C PHE A 157 -18.24 3.45 -2.34
N GLY A 158 -19.14 3.19 -3.30
CA GLY A 158 -19.83 4.25 -4.05
C GLY A 158 -20.64 5.18 -3.14
N GLU A 159 -21.28 4.65 -2.10
CA GLU A 159 -21.99 5.44 -1.09
C GLU A 159 -21.01 6.33 -0.29
N VAL A 160 -19.86 5.76 0.14
CA VAL A 160 -18.81 6.51 0.84
C VAL A 160 -18.25 7.63 -0.04
N LEU A 161 -17.92 7.34 -1.30
CA LEU A 161 -17.36 8.31 -2.24
C LEU A 161 -18.33 9.44 -2.55
N THR A 162 -19.63 9.13 -2.66
CA THR A 162 -20.68 10.12 -2.86
C THR A 162 -20.79 11.07 -1.67
N ALA A 163 -20.82 10.51 -0.46
CA ALA A 163 -20.88 11.30 0.78
C ALA A 163 -19.60 12.12 0.99
N ALA A 164 -18.44 11.53 0.75
CA ALA A 164 -17.14 12.19 0.86
C ALA A 164 -17.01 13.37 -0.12
N LYS A 165 -17.45 13.19 -1.35
CA LYS A 165 -17.50 14.27 -2.36
C LYS A 165 -18.40 15.43 -1.89
N GLY A 166 -19.57 15.12 -1.32
CA GLY A 166 -20.48 16.13 -0.77
C GLY A 166 -19.87 16.89 0.41
N ALA A 167 -19.01 16.24 1.19
CA ALA A 167 -18.32 16.85 2.34
C ALA A 167 -16.96 17.47 1.98
N GLY A 168 -16.50 17.38 0.74
CA GLY A 168 -15.17 17.85 0.33
C GLY A 168 -14.00 17.06 0.92
N VAL A 169 -14.21 15.79 1.30
CA VAL A 169 -13.22 14.90 1.91
C VAL A 169 -12.61 14.01 0.85
N PRO A 170 -11.28 14.04 0.62
CA PRO A 170 -10.62 13.16 -0.32
C PRO A 170 -10.64 11.70 0.17
N VAL A 171 -10.72 10.75 -0.79
CA VAL A 171 -10.79 9.32 -0.52
C VAL A 171 -9.63 8.61 -1.20
N ARG A 172 -8.85 7.87 -0.41
CA ARG A 172 -7.81 6.96 -0.87
C ARG A 172 -8.35 5.53 -0.99
N GLY A 173 -7.94 4.78 -2.01
CA GLY A 173 -8.37 3.39 -2.21
C GLY A 173 -7.22 2.40 -1.99
N TYR A 174 -7.46 1.34 -1.23
CA TYR A 174 -6.58 0.17 -1.16
C TYR A 174 -7.11 -0.96 -2.03
N VAL A 175 -6.24 -1.64 -2.77
CA VAL A 175 -6.55 -2.89 -3.46
C VAL A 175 -5.67 -4.00 -2.88
N SER A 176 -6.27 -4.91 -2.13
CA SER A 176 -5.58 -6.03 -1.49
C SER A 176 -5.37 -7.20 -2.46
N CYS A 177 -4.41 -8.07 -2.14
CA CYS A 177 -4.09 -9.30 -2.87
C CYS A 177 -3.60 -9.08 -4.31
N VAL A 178 -2.84 -8.01 -4.57
CA VAL A 178 -2.41 -7.68 -5.94
C VAL A 178 -1.33 -8.63 -6.49
N LEU A 179 -0.57 -9.32 -5.64
CA LEU A 179 0.48 -10.27 -6.04
C LEU A 179 0.19 -11.71 -5.63
N GLY A 180 -0.81 -11.91 -4.76
CA GLY A 180 -1.22 -13.22 -4.31
C GLY A 180 -2.30 -13.15 -3.24
N CYS A 181 -3.07 -14.22 -3.13
CA CYS A 181 -4.18 -14.36 -2.19
C CYS A 181 -3.99 -15.61 -1.33
N PRO A 182 -4.23 -15.55 -0.01
CA PRO A 182 -4.06 -16.70 0.87
C PRO A 182 -5.07 -17.82 0.62
N TYR A 183 -6.15 -17.53 -0.13
CA TYR A 183 -7.22 -18.50 -0.39
C TYR A 183 -7.22 -19.05 -1.81
N GLN A 184 -7.01 -18.19 -2.83
CA GLN A 184 -7.04 -18.62 -4.23
C GLN A 184 -5.64 -18.78 -4.84
N GLY A 185 -4.57 -18.36 -4.14
CA GLY A 185 -3.20 -18.38 -4.66
C GLY A 185 -2.96 -17.22 -5.63
N LYS A 186 -2.63 -17.52 -6.88
CA LYS A 186 -2.31 -16.51 -7.90
C LYS A 186 -3.50 -15.59 -8.20
N VAL A 187 -3.22 -14.30 -8.35
CA VAL A 187 -4.16 -13.27 -8.79
C VAL A 187 -3.68 -12.73 -10.13
N ALA A 188 -4.58 -12.68 -11.11
CA ALA A 188 -4.22 -12.20 -12.44
C ALA A 188 -4.01 -10.68 -12.45
N PRO A 189 -2.91 -10.15 -13.02
CA PRO A 189 -2.67 -8.71 -13.16
C PRO A 189 -3.84 -7.94 -13.77
N ALA A 190 -4.53 -8.53 -14.74
CA ALA A 190 -5.71 -7.92 -15.37
C ALA A 190 -6.88 -7.71 -14.37
N LYS A 191 -7.03 -8.59 -13.36
CA LYS A 191 -8.06 -8.42 -12.32
C LYS A 191 -7.69 -7.27 -11.38
N VAL A 192 -6.41 -7.13 -11.06
CA VAL A 192 -5.91 -5.99 -10.29
C VAL A 192 -6.17 -4.69 -11.02
N ALA A 193 -5.85 -4.63 -12.32
CA ALA A 193 -6.09 -3.47 -13.18
C ALA A 193 -7.58 -3.11 -13.24
N GLU A 194 -8.47 -4.11 -13.41
CA GLU A 194 -9.93 -3.92 -13.43
C GLU A 194 -10.44 -3.26 -12.14
N VAL A 195 -10.07 -3.80 -10.96
CA VAL A 195 -10.54 -3.28 -9.67
C VAL A 195 -9.95 -1.88 -9.42
N SER A 196 -8.67 -1.69 -9.72
CA SER A 196 -7.99 -0.39 -9.57
C SER A 196 -8.64 0.68 -10.43
N LYS A 197 -8.95 0.37 -11.70
CA LYS A 197 -9.68 1.26 -12.63
C LYS A 197 -11.05 1.65 -12.07
N LYS A 198 -11.82 0.65 -11.58
CA LYS A 198 -13.15 0.91 -11.01
C LYS A 198 -13.06 1.88 -9.83
N MET A 199 -12.18 1.64 -8.86
CA MET A 199 -12.01 2.50 -7.70
C MET A 199 -11.53 3.91 -8.07
N TYR A 200 -10.57 4.02 -9.00
CA TYR A 200 -10.09 5.31 -9.50
C TYR A 200 -11.21 6.09 -10.23
N SER A 201 -11.96 5.43 -11.11
CA SER A 201 -13.08 6.02 -11.85
C SER A 201 -14.24 6.44 -10.94
N MET A 202 -14.42 5.80 -9.79
CA MET A 202 -15.39 6.17 -8.78
C MET A 202 -15.00 7.42 -7.98
N GLY A 203 -13.73 7.86 -8.05
CA GLY A 203 -13.25 9.09 -7.44
C GLY A 203 -12.22 8.93 -6.32
N CYS A 204 -11.61 7.76 -6.14
CA CYS A 204 -10.40 7.67 -5.31
C CYS A 204 -9.28 8.46 -5.98
N TYR A 205 -8.63 9.36 -5.23
CA TYR A 205 -7.56 10.19 -5.78
C TYR A 205 -6.24 9.43 -5.95
N GLU A 206 -6.06 8.34 -5.18
CA GLU A 206 -4.87 7.49 -5.16
C GLU A 206 -5.28 6.04 -4.88
N ILE A 207 -4.64 5.09 -5.58
CA ILE A 207 -4.86 3.65 -5.41
C ILE A 207 -3.58 3.01 -4.88
N SER A 208 -3.64 2.46 -3.68
CA SER A 208 -2.55 1.71 -3.07
C SER A 208 -2.68 0.22 -3.37
N LEU A 209 -1.65 -0.35 -3.97
CA LEU A 209 -1.59 -1.72 -4.46
C LEU A 209 -0.91 -2.61 -3.40
N GLY A 210 -1.70 -3.45 -2.73
CA GLY A 210 -1.28 -4.22 -1.55
C GLY A 210 -0.85 -5.66 -1.85
N ASP A 211 0.44 -5.97 -1.63
CA ASP A 211 0.93 -7.35 -1.49
C ASP A 211 0.61 -7.88 -0.09
N THR A 212 -0.64 -8.24 0.11
CA THR A 212 -1.27 -8.50 1.42
C THR A 212 -0.59 -9.60 2.22
N ILE A 213 -0.02 -10.61 1.56
CA ILE A 213 0.65 -11.74 2.22
C ILE A 213 2.16 -11.74 2.00
N GLY A 214 2.69 -10.73 1.31
CA GLY A 214 4.13 -10.55 1.11
C GLY A 214 4.79 -11.64 0.27
N VAL A 215 4.07 -12.20 -0.71
CA VAL A 215 4.58 -13.26 -1.62
C VAL A 215 5.12 -12.73 -2.93
N GLY A 216 4.98 -11.42 -3.15
CA GLY A 216 5.40 -10.76 -4.37
C GLY A 216 6.90 -10.79 -4.56
N THR A 217 7.30 -10.81 -5.83
CA THR A 217 8.69 -10.65 -6.27
C THR A 217 8.77 -9.47 -7.24
N PRO A 218 9.96 -8.89 -7.48
CA PRO A 218 10.11 -7.77 -8.43
C PRO A 218 9.56 -8.06 -9.84
N GLY A 219 9.68 -9.31 -10.32
CA GLY A 219 9.08 -9.72 -11.59
C GLY A 219 7.55 -9.65 -11.56
N GLY A 220 6.92 -10.22 -10.51
CA GLY A 220 5.47 -10.15 -10.32
C GLY A 220 4.97 -8.70 -10.12
N MET A 221 5.72 -7.88 -9.39
CA MET A 221 5.42 -6.43 -9.24
C MET A 221 5.43 -5.72 -10.58
N LYS A 222 6.44 -5.97 -11.41
CA LYS A 222 6.55 -5.41 -12.76
C LYS A 222 5.34 -5.79 -13.62
N ASP A 223 4.99 -7.07 -13.65
CA ASP A 223 3.89 -7.57 -14.48
C ASP A 223 2.55 -6.97 -14.03
N MET A 224 2.30 -6.93 -12.74
CA MET A 224 1.10 -6.35 -12.14
C MET A 224 1.01 -4.84 -12.43
N LEU A 225 2.09 -4.08 -12.18
CA LEU A 225 2.11 -2.64 -12.47
C LEU A 225 1.97 -2.35 -13.96
N SER A 226 2.54 -3.16 -14.84
CA SER A 226 2.38 -2.99 -16.30
C SER A 226 0.91 -3.09 -16.73
N ALA A 227 0.13 -3.96 -16.10
CA ALA A 227 -1.31 -4.06 -16.35
C ALA A 227 -2.08 -2.86 -15.78
N VAL A 228 -1.77 -2.44 -14.54
CA VAL A 228 -2.47 -1.34 -13.85
C VAL A 228 -2.20 0.00 -14.53
N LEU A 229 -0.97 0.25 -14.98
CA LEU A 229 -0.57 1.47 -15.69
C LEU A 229 -1.29 1.68 -17.03
N GLY A 230 -1.86 0.63 -17.60
CA GLY A 230 -2.76 0.74 -18.76
C GLY A 230 -4.13 1.34 -18.45
N GLU A 231 -4.51 1.40 -17.17
CA GLU A 231 -5.85 1.78 -16.71
C GLU A 231 -5.87 2.96 -15.70
N VAL A 232 -4.79 3.14 -14.94
CA VAL A 232 -4.67 4.19 -13.90
C VAL A 232 -3.35 4.92 -14.10
N PRO A 233 -3.35 6.27 -14.08
CA PRO A 233 -2.12 7.04 -14.23
C PRO A 233 -1.17 6.81 -13.05
N VAL A 234 0.13 6.79 -13.34
CA VAL A 234 1.17 6.47 -12.34
C VAL A 234 1.16 7.42 -11.13
N GLU A 235 0.77 8.65 -11.35
CA GLU A 235 0.67 9.69 -10.31
C GLU A 235 -0.42 9.38 -9.27
N ALA A 236 -1.39 8.55 -9.63
CA ALA A 236 -2.47 8.09 -8.75
C ALA A 236 -2.19 6.70 -8.15
N LEU A 237 -0.97 6.17 -8.27
CA LEU A 237 -0.61 4.86 -7.75
C LEU A 237 0.33 4.95 -6.55
N ALA A 238 0.08 4.08 -5.59
CA ALA A 238 0.95 3.79 -4.47
C ALA A 238 1.19 2.27 -4.36
N VAL A 239 2.25 1.86 -3.69
CA VAL A 239 2.51 0.45 -3.38
C VAL A 239 2.56 0.23 -1.87
N HIS A 240 2.01 -0.92 -1.45
CA HIS A 240 1.97 -1.36 -0.06
C HIS A 240 2.49 -2.81 -0.03
N CYS A 241 3.69 -3.00 0.49
CA CYS A 241 4.38 -4.28 0.42
C CYS A 241 4.59 -4.87 1.81
N HIS A 242 4.14 -6.12 2.00
CA HIS A 242 4.52 -6.94 3.13
C HIS A 242 5.86 -7.64 2.88
N ASP A 243 6.63 -7.85 3.96
CA ASP A 243 8.01 -8.34 3.90
C ASP A 243 8.16 -9.82 4.31
N THR A 244 7.12 -10.61 4.15
CA THR A 244 7.06 -12.02 4.58
C THR A 244 8.23 -12.85 4.04
N TYR A 245 8.57 -12.65 2.79
CA TYR A 245 9.70 -13.33 2.14
C TYR A 245 10.93 -12.42 1.95
N GLY A 246 11.00 -11.28 2.64
CA GLY A 246 12.12 -10.35 2.53
C GLY A 246 12.23 -9.66 1.17
N GLN A 247 11.13 -9.56 0.43
CA GLN A 247 11.12 -8.99 -0.93
C GLN A 247 10.50 -7.59 -1.01
N ALA A 248 10.00 -7.05 0.10
CA ALA A 248 9.25 -5.78 0.08
C ALA A 248 10.09 -4.63 -0.48
N LEU A 249 11.33 -4.43 -0.02
CA LEU A 249 12.21 -3.37 -0.54
C LEU A 249 12.55 -3.57 -2.02
N ALA A 250 12.74 -4.81 -2.46
CA ALA A 250 13.00 -5.11 -3.87
C ALA A 250 11.77 -4.81 -4.75
N ASN A 251 10.56 -5.13 -4.24
CA ASN A 251 9.30 -4.80 -4.91
C ASN A 251 9.08 -3.29 -4.98
N VAL A 252 9.35 -2.57 -3.90
CA VAL A 252 9.31 -1.09 -3.87
C VAL A 252 10.30 -0.51 -4.87
N LEU A 253 11.55 -1.00 -4.90
CA LEU A 253 12.57 -0.54 -5.85
C LEU A 253 12.09 -0.71 -7.30
N MET A 254 11.47 -1.84 -7.63
CA MET A 254 10.86 -2.08 -8.94
C MET A 254 9.74 -1.08 -9.24
N ALA A 255 8.87 -0.81 -8.27
CA ALA A 255 7.78 0.16 -8.43
C ALA A 255 8.30 1.59 -8.67
N LEU A 256 9.36 2.00 -7.96
CA LEU A 256 10.03 3.29 -8.16
C LEU A 256 10.62 3.41 -9.58
N GLN A 257 11.26 2.34 -10.09
CA GLN A 257 11.77 2.28 -11.47
C GLN A 257 10.65 2.40 -12.52
N MET A 258 9.44 1.98 -12.18
CA MET A 258 8.24 2.12 -13.03
C MET A 258 7.51 3.45 -12.83
N GLY A 259 8.06 4.37 -12.01
CA GLY A 259 7.57 5.73 -11.85
C GLY A 259 6.63 5.97 -10.67
N VAL A 260 6.29 4.96 -9.87
CA VAL A 260 5.49 5.12 -8.64
C VAL A 260 6.27 5.98 -7.65
N ARG A 261 5.57 6.90 -6.95
CA ARG A 261 6.20 7.88 -6.04
C ARG A 261 5.60 7.88 -4.64
N VAL A 262 4.70 6.96 -4.36
CA VAL A 262 4.04 6.82 -3.06
C VAL A 262 4.21 5.40 -2.55
N VAL A 263 4.70 5.28 -1.32
CA VAL A 263 4.96 3.98 -0.69
C VAL A 263 4.38 3.96 0.71
N ASP A 264 3.58 2.95 1.00
CA ASP A 264 3.09 2.66 2.35
C ASP A 264 4.13 1.84 3.10
N SER A 265 4.34 2.16 4.35
CA SER A 265 5.23 1.42 5.24
C SER A 265 4.81 1.57 6.69
N SER A 266 5.36 0.76 7.56
CA SER A 266 5.00 0.77 8.99
C SER A 266 6.24 0.88 9.86
N VAL A 267 6.26 1.86 10.77
CA VAL A 267 7.32 2.04 11.75
C VAL A 267 7.62 0.73 12.47
N ALA A 268 8.90 0.44 12.70
CA ALA A 268 9.39 -0.81 13.29
C ALA A 268 8.95 -2.09 12.55
N GLY A 269 8.42 -2.00 11.34
CA GLY A 269 7.79 -3.11 10.63
C GLY A 269 6.61 -3.68 11.40
N LEU A 270 5.81 -2.82 12.04
CA LEU A 270 4.58 -3.22 12.73
C LEU A 270 3.58 -3.82 11.75
N GLY A 271 2.79 -4.76 12.26
CA GLY A 271 1.79 -5.48 11.50
C GLY A 271 2.09 -6.96 11.44
N GLY A 272 1.14 -7.65 10.89
CA GLY A 272 1.18 -9.08 10.59
C GLY A 272 0.12 -9.34 9.53
N CYS A 273 0.12 -10.50 8.96
CA CYS A 273 -1.02 -10.92 8.14
C CYS A 273 -1.78 -11.98 8.93
N PRO A 274 -3.00 -11.71 9.42
CA PRO A 274 -3.78 -12.70 10.16
C PRO A 274 -4.14 -13.91 9.29
N TYR A 275 -3.99 -13.77 7.97
CA TYR A 275 -4.29 -14.78 6.97
C TYR A 275 -3.09 -15.59 6.51
N ALA A 276 -1.86 -15.23 6.93
CA ALA A 276 -0.64 -15.95 6.58
C ALA A 276 0.17 -16.23 7.85
N GLN A 277 0.16 -17.48 8.29
CA GLN A 277 0.93 -17.91 9.45
C GLN A 277 2.43 -17.68 9.19
N GLY A 278 3.11 -16.95 10.09
CA GLY A 278 4.53 -16.59 9.93
C GLY A 278 4.80 -15.35 9.07
N ALA A 279 3.76 -14.65 8.61
CA ALA A 279 3.94 -13.38 7.88
C ALA A 279 4.58 -12.32 8.77
N SER A 280 5.63 -11.65 8.29
CA SER A 280 6.39 -10.64 9.03
C SER A 280 5.70 -9.27 9.09
N GLY A 281 4.62 -9.05 8.33
CA GLY A 281 3.91 -7.77 8.25
C GLY A 281 4.52 -6.78 7.26
N ASN A 282 4.25 -5.50 7.48
CA ASN A 282 4.65 -4.41 6.60
C ASN A 282 6.17 -4.26 6.47
N VAL A 283 6.62 -3.73 5.35
CA VAL A 283 7.98 -3.19 5.23
C VAL A 283 8.20 -2.12 6.29
N ALA A 284 9.35 -2.17 6.98
CA ALA A 284 9.68 -1.19 7.99
C ALA A 284 9.97 0.18 7.38
N THR A 285 9.38 1.24 7.94
CA THR A 285 9.57 2.61 7.44
C THR A 285 11.03 3.04 7.52
N GLU A 286 11.73 2.63 8.56
CA GLU A 286 13.16 2.91 8.75
C GLU A 286 14.01 2.30 7.61
N ASP A 287 13.70 1.04 7.22
CA ASP A 287 14.43 0.34 6.16
C ASP A 287 14.14 0.96 4.80
N LEU A 288 12.87 1.35 4.56
CA LEU A 288 12.46 2.09 3.38
C LEU A 288 13.17 3.44 3.26
N VAL A 289 13.14 4.25 4.32
CA VAL A 289 13.76 5.59 4.35
C VAL A 289 15.27 5.49 4.16
N TYR A 290 15.92 4.51 4.79
CA TYR A 290 17.35 4.25 4.60
C TYR A 290 17.70 3.95 3.13
N MET A 291 16.94 3.08 2.48
CA MET A 291 17.10 2.77 1.05
C MET A 291 16.90 4.03 0.19
N LEU A 292 15.84 4.79 0.43
CA LEU A 292 15.52 6.00 -0.35
C LEU A 292 16.60 7.07 -0.20
N HIS A 293 17.11 7.30 1.01
CA HIS A 293 18.23 8.24 1.25
C HIS A 293 19.50 7.78 0.52
N GLY A 294 19.82 6.47 0.55
CA GLY A 294 20.93 5.89 -0.18
C GLY A 294 20.84 6.06 -1.70
N LEU A 295 19.62 6.14 -2.24
CA LEU A 295 19.35 6.44 -3.65
C LEU A 295 19.37 7.94 -3.98
N GLY A 296 19.57 8.83 -3.00
CA GLY A 296 19.45 10.27 -3.17
C GLY A 296 18.02 10.77 -3.35
N VAL A 297 17.03 9.97 -2.95
CA VAL A 297 15.61 10.30 -3.04
C VAL A 297 15.17 11.05 -1.78
N HIS A 298 14.55 12.20 -1.96
CA HIS A 298 14.06 13.01 -0.84
C HIS A 298 12.73 12.43 -0.29
N THR A 299 12.64 12.30 1.04
CA THR A 299 11.42 11.85 1.74
C THR A 299 10.87 12.88 2.72
N GLY A 300 11.69 13.82 3.17
CA GLY A 300 11.40 14.74 4.27
C GLY A 300 11.50 14.10 5.67
N VAL A 301 11.74 12.79 5.77
CA VAL A 301 11.72 12.04 7.03
C VAL A 301 13.09 12.08 7.71
N ASN A 302 13.11 12.38 9.00
CA ASN A 302 14.28 12.26 9.86
C ASN A 302 14.38 10.82 10.38
N LEU A 303 15.35 10.06 9.87
CA LEU A 303 15.52 8.63 10.20
C LEU A 303 15.79 8.39 11.69
N GLN A 304 16.56 9.29 12.37
CA GLN A 304 16.84 9.14 13.79
C GLN A 304 15.56 9.28 14.64
N LYS A 305 14.75 10.31 14.41
CA LYS A 305 13.48 10.49 15.10
C LYS A 305 12.49 9.35 14.80
N LEU A 306 12.51 8.83 13.57
CA LEU A 306 11.70 7.68 13.18
C LEU A 306 12.11 6.44 13.98
N MET A 307 13.39 6.16 14.13
CA MET A 307 13.89 5.05 14.96
C MET A 307 13.50 5.22 16.44
N GLU A 308 13.48 6.44 16.97
CA GLU A 308 13.02 6.74 18.33
C GLU A 308 11.53 6.41 18.49
N ALA A 309 10.68 6.77 17.51
CA ALA A 309 9.27 6.38 17.49
C ALA A 309 9.11 4.85 17.42
N GLY A 310 9.93 4.18 16.60
CA GLY A 310 9.98 2.72 16.51
C GLY A 310 10.38 2.06 17.84
N ALA A 311 11.39 2.59 18.52
CA ALA A 311 11.82 2.09 19.83
C ALA A 311 10.71 2.28 20.89
N PHE A 312 10.06 3.45 20.90
CA PHE A 312 8.94 3.75 21.80
C PHE A 312 7.81 2.74 21.67
N ILE A 313 7.32 2.50 20.45
CA ILE A 313 6.20 1.57 20.27
C ILE A 313 6.61 0.11 20.52
N CYS A 314 7.83 -0.29 20.17
CA CYS A 314 8.34 -1.62 20.48
C CYS A 314 8.44 -1.87 22.00
N GLN A 315 8.84 -0.86 22.76
CA GLN A 315 8.85 -0.93 24.23
C GLN A 315 7.44 -1.08 24.79
N ALA A 316 6.48 -0.27 24.30
CA ALA A 316 5.08 -0.36 24.73
C ALA A 316 4.43 -1.71 24.44
N LEU A 317 4.81 -2.34 23.33
CA LEU A 317 4.32 -3.65 22.89
C LEU A 317 5.13 -4.82 23.47
N ASN A 318 6.20 -4.56 24.19
CA ASN A 318 7.17 -5.56 24.68
C ASN A 318 7.65 -6.49 23.53
N ARG A 319 8.01 -5.92 22.39
CA ARG A 319 8.50 -6.65 21.23
C ARG A 319 9.80 -6.05 20.67
N ARG A 320 10.53 -6.83 19.88
CA ARG A 320 11.68 -6.34 19.12
C ARG A 320 11.20 -5.72 17.80
N THR A 321 11.92 -4.71 17.33
CA THR A 321 11.70 -4.14 15.99
C THR A 321 12.01 -5.15 14.90
N ASN A 322 11.22 -5.14 13.81
CA ASN A 322 11.52 -5.87 12.59
C ASN A 322 12.45 -5.09 11.64
N SER A 323 12.64 -3.76 11.84
CA SER A 323 13.56 -2.95 11.06
C SER A 323 15.00 -3.44 11.22
N LYS A 324 15.66 -3.70 10.09
CA LYS A 324 17.08 -4.09 10.06
C LYS A 324 17.98 -2.90 10.37
N VAL A 325 17.58 -1.72 9.91
CA VAL A 325 18.29 -0.46 10.18
C VAL A 325 18.29 -0.13 11.66
N ALA A 326 17.12 -0.19 12.32
CA ALA A 326 17.03 0.05 13.75
C ALA A 326 17.81 -1.00 14.57
N GLN A 327 17.76 -2.28 14.18
CA GLN A 327 18.54 -3.35 14.83
C GLN A 327 20.06 -3.12 14.71
N ALA A 328 20.54 -2.66 13.56
CA ALA A 328 21.94 -2.37 13.36
C ALA A 328 22.41 -1.14 14.15
N SER A 329 21.59 -0.09 14.17
CA SER A 329 21.91 1.18 14.85
C SER A 329 21.96 1.06 16.38
N CYS A 330 21.22 0.13 16.99
CA CYS A 330 21.28 -0.14 18.44
C CYS A 330 22.59 -0.84 18.88
N ARG A 331 23.47 -1.25 17.95
CA ARG A 331 24.71 -1.98 18.24
C ARG A 331 25.97 -1.12 18.05
N LEU A 332 25.81 0.08 17.52
CA LEU A 332 26.85 1.09 17.35
C LEU A 332 26.78 2.15 18.46
#